data_72f4879c6d683f24c51199c1f9c92f1d
#
_entry.id   72f4879c6d683f24c51199c1f9c92f1d
#
_cell.length_a   1.000
_cell.length_b   1.000
_cell.length_c   1.000
_cell.angle_alpha   90.00
_cell.angle_beta   90.00
_cell.angle_gamma   90.00
#
_symmetry.space_group_name_H-M   'P 1'
#
loop_
_entity.id
_entity.type
_entity.pdbx_description
1 polymer ?
#
loop_
_entity_poly.entity_id
_entity_poly.type
_entity_poly.pdbx_seq_one_letter_code
_entity_poly.pdbx_strand_id
1 'polypeptide(L)'
;SLCRAAEDKRYSLRNNEETLKLKQILFFRTKAEMDAYHDMSRKPEDWTEAEIEQQRSRFCSVWQVIEEAELVDEYEAWKEANPNA
;
A
#
# COMPACT_ATOMS: atom_id res chain seq x y z
N SER A 1 -29.03 0.60 -19.66
CA SER A 1 -30.22 -0.16 -19.38
C SER A 1 -30.51 -0.22 -17.90
N LEU A 2 -31.78 -0.44 -17.54
CA LEU A 2 -32.22 -0.49 -16.14
C LEU A 2 -31.58 -1.65 -15.39
N CYS A 3 -31.37 -2.78 -16.04
CA CYS A 3 -30.72 -3.94 -15.43
C CYS A 3 -29.26 -3.64 -15.09
N ARG A 4 -28.59 -2.91 -15.96
CA ARG A 4 -27.22 -2.49 -15.75
C ARG A 4 -27.08 -1.54 -14.54
N ALA A 5 -28.01 -0.61 -14.41
CA ALA A 5 -28.00 0.33 -13.30
C ALA A 5 -28.18 -0.37 -11.97
N ALA A 6 -29.07 -1.38 -11.91
CA ALA A 6 -29.30 -2.18 -10.71
C ALA A 6 -28.09 -3.03 -10.36
N GLU A 7 -27.45 -3.63 -11.36
CA GLU A 7 -26.22 -4.40 -11.19
C GLU A 7 -25.08 -3.51 -10.73
N ASP A 8 -24.97 -2.31 -11.28
CA ASP A 8 -23.94 -1.34 -10.89
C ASP A 8 -24.08 -0.95 -9.43
N LYS A 9 -25.30 -0.79 -8.92
CA LYS A 9 -25.53 -0.49 -7.52
C LYS A 9 -25.09 -1.62 -6.60
N ARG A 10 -25.40 -2.85 -6.94
CA ARG A 10 -24.98 -4.02 -6.17
C ARG A 10 -23.47 -4.17 -6.23
N TYR A 11 -22.90 -3.97 -7.38
CA TYR A 11 -21.48 -4.05 -7.61
C TYR A 11 -20.74 -2.98 -6.82
N SER A 12 -21.29 -1.78 -6.75
CA SER A 12 -20.73 -0.67 -5.98
C SER A 12 -20.64 -0.98 -4.48
N LEU A 13 -21.68 -1.60 -3.90
CA LEU A 13 -21.66 -1.99 -2.49
C LEU A 13 -20.60 -3.05 -2.20
N ARG A 14 -20.51 -4.05 -3.07
CA ARG A 14 -19.46 -5.06 -2.99
C ARG A 14 -18.08 -4.46 -3.16
N ASN A 15 -17.94 -3.56 -4.12
CA ASN A 15 -16.69 -2.88 -4.40
C ASN A 15 -16.19 -2.08 -3.21
N ASN A 16 -17.07 -1.48 -2.41
CA ASN A 16 -16.65 -0.73 -1.24
C ASN A 16 -15.97 -1.63 -0.20
N GLU A 17 -16.53 -2.81 0.05
CA GLU A 17 -15.90 -3.78 0.96
C GLU A 17 -14.58 -4.31 0.41
N GLU A 18 -14.58 -4.67 -0.87
CA GLU A 18 -13.37 -5.14 -1.55
C GLU A 18 -12.31 -4.05 -1.62
N THR A 19 -12.72 -2.82 -1.88
CA THR A 19 -11.82 -1.66 -1.92
C THR A 19 -11.17 -1.42 -0.57
N LEU A 20 -11.93 -1.54 0.53
CA LEU A 20 -11.38 -1.41 1.88
C LEU A 20 -10.36 -2.50 2.17
N LYS A 21 -10.64 -3.73 1.78
CA LYS A 21 -9.69 -4.84 1.93
C LYS A 21 -8.41 -4.60 1.13
N LEU A 22 -8.56 -4.15 -0.11
CA LEU A 22 -7.43 -3.85 -0.98
C LEU A 22 -6.59 -2.70 -0.42
N LYS A 23 -7.22 -1.66 0.12
CA LYS A 23 -6.51 -0.57 0.77
C LYS A 23 -5.72 -1.06 1.97
N GLN A 24 -6.31 -1.91 2.80
CA GLN A 24 -5.62 -2.48 3.96
C GLN A 24 -4.41 -3.31 3.54
N ILE A 25 -4.58 -4.18 2.55
CA ILE A 25 -3.48 -4.98 2.02
C ILE A 25 -2.38 -4.08 1.48
N LEU A 26 -2.75 -3.07 0.70
CA LEU A 26 -1.80 -2.12 0.14
C LEU A 26 -1.05 -1.36 1.23
N PHE A 27 -1.74 -0.91 2.27
CA PHE A 27 -1.13 -0.17 3.37
C PHE A 27 -0.17 -1.05 4.17
N PHE A 28 -0.56 -2.28 4.49
CA PHE A 28 0.34 -3.24 5.16
C PHE A 28 1.58 -3.50 4.31
N ARG A 29 1.39 -3.72 3.02
CA ARG A 29 2.51 -3.97 2.11
C ARG A 29 3.43 -2.76 2.02
N THR A 30 2.88 -1.57 1.91
CA THR A 30 3.64 -0.33 1.83
C THR A 30 4.50 -0.15 3.09
N LYS A 31 3.89 -0.34 4.26
CA LYS A 31 4.60 -0.22 5.53
C LYS A 31 5.70 -1.26 5.65
N ALA A 32 5.42 -2.50 5.28
CA ALA A 32 6.41 -3.58 5.35
C ALA A 32 7.61 -3.30 4.43
N GLU A 33 7.36 -2.85 3.21
CA GLU A 33 8.45 -2.53 2.28
C GLU A 33 9.26 -1.32 2.73
N MET A 34 8.58 -0.31 3.28
CA MET A 34 9.24 0.88 3.82
C MET A 34 10.11 0.52 5.03
N ASP A 35 9.57 -0.26 5.97
CA ASP A 35 10.30 -0.67 7.16
C ASP A 35 11.53 -1.51 6.80
N ALA A 36 11.40 -2.41 5.83
CA ALA A 36 12.51 -3.21 5.33
C ALA A 36 13.62 -2.33 4.72
N TYR A 37 13.22 -1.33 3.94
CA TYR A 37 14.18 -0.40 3.35
C TYR A 37 14.92 0.41 4.43
N HIS A 38 14.19 0.90 5.43
CA HIS A 38 14.80 1.64 6.54
C HIS A 38 15.76 0.78 7.35
N ASP A 39 15.41 -0.47 7.62
CA ASP A 39 16.27 -1.40 8.35
C ASP A 39 17.56 -1.67 7.58
N MET A 40 17.47 -1.88 6.28
CA MET A 40 18.65 -2.07 5.41
C MET A 40 19.52 -0.82 5.39
N SER A 41 18.92 0.35 5.35
CA SER A 41 19.63 1.63 5.32
C SER A 41 20.37 1.91 6.62
N ARG A 42 19.89 1.39 7.74
CA ARG A 42 20.56 1.54 9.05
C ARG A 42 21.82 0.69 9.16
N LYS A 43 21.85 -0.45 8.47
CA LYS A 43 22.99 -1.37 8.51
C LYS A 43 23.44 -1.72 7.09
N PRO A 44 23.97 -0.73 6.34
CA PRO A 44 24.34 -0.97 4.95
C PRO A 44 25.46 -1.99 4.80
N GLU A 45 26.26 -2.23 5.85
CA GLU A 45 27.34 -3.22 5.82
C GLU A 45 26.83 -4.66 5.79
N ASP A 46 25.58 -4.90 6.20
CA ASP A 46 24.98 -6.25 6.20
C ASP A 46 24.35 -6.63 4.86
N TRP A 47 24.28 -5.66 3.92
CA TRP A 47 23.58 -5.84 2.66
C TRP A 47 24.43 -5.37 1.49
N THR A 48 24.24 -5.96 0.32
CA THR A 48 24.88 -5.48 -0.91
C THR A 48 24.13 -4.26 -1.44
N GLU A 49 24.79 -3.46 -2.25
CA GLU A 49 24.15 -2.31 -2.91
C GLU A 49 22.98 -2.77 -3.78
N ALA A 50 23.13 -3.92 -4.45
CA ALA A 50 22.07 -4.49 -5.28
C ALA A 50 20.85 -4.84 -4.46
N GLU A 51 21.04 -5.41 -3.26
CA GLU A 51 19.93 -5.75 -2.37
C GLU A 51 19.19 -4.51 -1.87
N ILE A 52 19.93 -3.47 -1.49
CA ILE A 52 19.35 -2.21 -1.02
C ILE A 52 18.58 -1.54 -2.16
N GLU A 53 19.13 -1.49 -3.36
CA GLU A 53 18.46 -0.92 -4.54
C GLU A 53 17.20 -1.71 -4.92
N GLN A 54 17.25 -3.03 -4.80
CA GLN A 54 16.09 -3.87 -5.07
C GLN A 54 14.96 -3.57 -4.08
N GLN A 55 15.30 -3.42 -2.79
CA GLN A 55 14.32 -3.08 -1.77
C GLN A 55 13.76 -1.68 -1.97
N ARG A 56 14.62 -0.73 -2.36
CA ARG A 56 14.18 0.63 -2.69
C ARG A 56 13.18 0.62 -3.85
N SER A 57 13.46 -0.17 -4.89
CA SER A 57 12.55 -0.29 -6.03
C SER A 57 11.19 -0.84 -5.61
N ARG A 58 11.17 -1.84 -4.73
CA ARG A 58 9.91 -2.40 -4.20
C ARG A 58 9.12 -1.35 -3.43
N PHE A 59 9.80 -0.63 -2.55
CA PHE A 59 9.17 0.45 -1.79
C PHE A 59 8.63 1.53 -2.73
N CYS A 60 9.42 1.99 -3.68
CA CYS A 60 9.00 3.03 -4.62
C CYS A 60 7.79 2.59 -5.45
N SER A 61 7.74 1.32 -5.84
CA SER A 61 6.62 0.79 -6.63
C SER A 61 5.31 0.84 -5.85
N VAL A 62 5.30 0.39 -4.59
CA VAL A 62 4.08 0.43 -3.77
C VAL A 62 3.72 1.85 -3.40
N TRP A 63 4.72 2.70 -3.12
CA TRP A 63 4.49 4.10 -2.81
C TRP A 63 3.87 4.85 -3.99
N GLN A 64 4.33 4.56 -5.20
CA GLN A 64 3.77 5.15 -6.40
C GLN A 64 2.28 4.83 -6.54
N VAL A 65 1.87 3.61 -6.22
CA VAL A 65 0.45 3.24 -6.22
C VAL A 65 -0.33 4.10 -5.23
N ILE A 66 0.21 4.31 -4.03
CA ILE A 66 -0.41 5.16 -3.00
C ILE A 66 -0.59 6.59 -3.53
N GLU A 67 0.44 7.14 -4.16
CA GLU A 67 0.37 8.50 -4.71
C GLU A 67 -0.62 8.61 -5.87
N GLU A 68 -0.58 7.68 -6.80
CA GLU A 68 -1.47 7.70 -7.97
C GLU A 68 -2.93 7.50 -7.60
N ALA A 69 -3.19 6.72 -6.55
CA ALA A 69 -4.53 6.50 -6.04
C ALA A 69 -5.00 7.61 -5.10
N GLU A 70 -4.16 8.61 -4.83
CA GLU A 70 -4.45 9.72 -3.91
C GLU A 70 -4.77 9.23 -2.50
N LEU A 71 -4.02 8.23 -2.03
CA LEU A 71 -4.24 7.59 -0.73
C LEU A 71 -3.20 7.99 0.33
N VAL A 72 -2.37 8.98 0.05
CA VAL A 72 -1.28 9.38 0.95
C VAL A 72 -1.82 9.76 2.33
N ASP A 73 -2.85 10.59 2.38
CA ASP A 73 -3.43 11.05 3.65
C ASP A 73 -4.08 9.89 4.42
N GLU A 74 -4.79 9.01 3.72
CA GLU A 74 -5.39 7.82 4.33
C GLU A 74 -4.32 6.87 4.86
N TYR A 75 -3.23 6.70 4.11
CA TYR A 75 -2.12 5.87 4.54
C TYR A 75 -1.47 6.42 5.80
N GLU A 76 -1.23 7.72 5.87
CA GLU A 76 -0.65 8.37 7.04
C GLU A 76 -1.54 8.17 8.27
N ALA A 77 -2.85 8.38 8.12
CA ALA A 77 -3.81 8.17 9.20
C ALA A 77 -3.84 6.71 9.64
N TRP A 78 -3.83 5.77 8.67
CA TRP A 78 -3.80 4.35 8.98
C TRP A 78 -2.54 3.96 9.74
N LYS A 79 -1.40 4.49 9.34
CA LYS A 79 -0.12 4.21 9.97
C LYS A 79 -0.10 4.68 11.43
N GLU A 80 -0.65 5.86 11.69
CA GLU A 80 -0.78 6.37 13.07
C GLU A 80 -1.69 5.51 13.93
N ALA A 81 -2.78 5.00 13.35
CA ALA A 81 -3.72 4.13 14.04
C ALA A 81 -3.17 2.71 14.25
N ASN A 82 -2.17 2.29 13.48
CA ASN A 82 -1.63 0.94 13.49
C ASN A 82 -0.09 0.94 13.60
N PRO A 83 0.47 1.48 14.68
CA PRO A 83 1.93 1.64 14.77
C PRO A 83 2.68 0.31 14.85
N ASN A 84 2.00 -0.78 15.21
CA ASN A 84 2.59 -2.11 15.33
C ASN A 84 2.28 -3.03 14.14
N ALA A 85 1.68 -2.47 13.11
CA ALA A 85 1.32 -3.27 11.93
C ALA A 85 2.54 -3.71 11.13
#